data_36591a41b7d7153b3cd2c7335c6beeec
#
_entry.id   36591a41b7d7153b3cd2c7335c6beeec
#
_cell.length_a   1.000
_cell.length_b   1.000
_cell.length_c   1.000
_cell.angle_alpha   90.00
_cell.angle_beta   90.00
_cell.angle_gamma   90.00
#
_symmetry.space_group_name_H-M   'P 1'
#
loop_
_entity.id
_entity.type
_entity.pdbx_description
1 polymer ?
#
loop_
_entity_poly.entity_id
_entity_poly.type
_entity_poly.pdbx_seq_one_letter_code
_entity_poly.pdbx_strand_id
1 'polypeptide(L)'
;MIGKRLSITHRGCMQNKLRIEHFLMVIASLFWAFGHPAGRILVRKVHPFQLGAVTLASGFLGIFVFMVITGKIKDYIKIDRRDFFISLGLGVFGFFFYQILTFSALARIPASMNAVLVSTNVVFITLLAGLFLSEKIRIVTVFGIAVAFTGVIFVTFNRGFILSKTINVLGCGFSILAALSFSFYSVFGKKVLMRNDPLTVASLALLSGAVLLNILTAFTVGYDEIVSAGSDAFLLMIFLGLTMIGVAYPLWFACLKRVRASQVAIYIYLTPVFAVILSMIILKESF
;
A
#
# COMPACT_ATOMS: atom_id res chain seq x y z
N MET A 1 43.36 16.39 13.78
CA MET A 1 42.06 17.01 14.12
C MET A 1 41.04 17.04 12.96
N ILE A 2 41.44 16.94 11.70
CA ILE A 2 40.55 17.01 10.51
C ILE A 2 39.69 15.76 10.30
N GLY A 3 40.18 14.57 10.63
CA GLY A 3 39.43 13.31 10.43
C GLY A 3 38.19 13.12 11.34
N LYS A 4 38.16 13.73 12.53
CA LYS A 4 37.02 13.66 13.45
C LYS A 4 35.85 14.55 13.02
N ARG A 5 36.09 15.69 12.38
CA ARG A 5 35.03 16.60 11.89
C ARG A 5 34.28 16.02 10.68
N LEU A 6 34.97 15.32 9.78
CA LEU A 6 34.35 14.66 8.63
C LEU A 6 33.44 13.48 9.02
N SER A 7 33.76 12.75 10.09
CA SER A 7 32.94 11.65 10.59
C SER A 7 31.67 12.12 11.29
N ILE A 8 31.70 13.29 11.93
CA ILE A 8 30.55 13.86 12.65
C ILE A 8 29.53 14.43 11.65
N THR A 9 30.00 15.13 10.61
CA THR A 9 29.12 15.65 9.54
C THR A 9 28.47 14.54 8.72
N HIS A 10 29.17 13.44 8.45
CA HIS A 10 28.60 12.28 7.75
C HIS A 10 27.56 11.53 8.59
N ARG A 11 27.78 11.38 9.90
CA ARG A 11 26.79 10.78 10.83
C ARG A 11 25.56 11.67 11.00
N GLY A 12 25.72 12.98 11.12
CA GLY A 12 24.59 13.92 11.22
C GLY A 12 23.74 13.97 9.95
N CYS A 13 24.34 13.94 8.77
CA CYS A 13 23.64 13.89 7.49
C CYS A 13 22.88 12.56 7.31
N MET A 14 23.46 11.43 7.76
CA MET A 14 22.84 10.12 7.69
C MET A 14 21.68 9.98 8.70
N GLN A 15 21.81 10.55 9.91
CA GLN A 15 20.73 10.58 10.89
C GLN A 15 19.56 11.49 10.46
N ASN A 16 19.83 12.64 9.84
CA ASN A 16 18.77 13.50 9.30
C ASN A 16 18.04 12.86 8.12
N LYS A 17 18.73 12.14 7.24
CA LYS A 17 18.08 11.38 6.14
C LYS A 17 17.16 10.29 6.69
N LEU A 18 17.58 9.52 7.69
CA LEU A 18 16.73 8.50 8.32
C LEU A 18 15.48 9.11 8.96
N ARG A 19 15.54 10.30 9.52
CA ARG A 19 14.37 10.98 10.09
C ARG A 19 13.31 11.34 9.04
N ILE A 20 13.74 11.71 7.83
CA ILE A 20 12.82 12.04 6.73
C ILE A 20 12.08 10.78 6.24
N GLU A 21 12.77 9.66 6.02
CA GLU A 21 12.13 8.42 5.61
C GLU A 21 11.10 7.94 6.64
N HIS A 22 11.40 8.05 7.93
CA HIS A 22 10.45 7.71 8.99
C HIS A 22 9.18 8.57 8.91
N PHE A 23 9.32 9.88 8.75
CA PHE A 23 8.20 10.79 8.62
C PHE A 23 7.35 10.52 7.38
N LEU A 24 8.00 10.28 6.23
CA LEU A 24 7.31 9.94 4.98
C LEU A 24 6.50 8.64 5.11
N MET A 25 7.02 7.66 5.86
CA MET A 25 6.30 6.40 6.09
C MET A 25 5.08 6.57 7.01
N VAL A 26 5.15 7.45 8.01
CA VAL A 26 3.99 7.78 8.84
C VAL A 26 2.89 8.41 7.99
N ILE A 27 3.24 9.35 7.09
CA ILE A 27 2.29 9.98 6.16
C ILE A 27 1.68 8.93 5.22
N ALA A 28 2.50 8.05 4.63
CA ALA A 28 2.02 7.00 3.75
C ALA A 28 1.05 6.06 4.48
N SER A 29 1.37 5.68 5.73
CA SER A 29 0.51 4.83 6.56
C SER A 29 -0.83 5.50 6.89
N LEU A 30 -0.84 6.82 7.10
CA LEU A 30 -2.07 7.58 7.32
C LEU A 30 -2.98 7.60 6.08
N PHE A 31 -2.40 7.83 4.88
CA PHE A 31 -3.17 7.77 3.64
C PHE A 31 -3.72 6.36 3.37
N TRP A 32 -2.94 5.32 3.59
CA TRP A 32 -3.44 3.94 3.47
C TRP A 32 -4.53 3.63 4.49
N ALA A 33 -4.39 4.12 5.72
CA ALA A 33 -5.38 3.92 6.77
C ALA A 33 -6.75 4.51 6.41
N PHE A 34 -6.77 5.71 5.81
CA PHE A 34 -8.01 6.35 5.33
C PHE A 34 -8.70 5.53 4.24
N GLY A 35 -7.95 4.79 3.43
CA GLY A 35 -8.48 3.91 2.39
C GLY A 35 -9.40 2.81 2.91
N HIS A 36 -9.23 2.33 4.15
CA HIS A 36 -10.07 1.26 4.71
C HIS A 36 -11.51 1.73 5.01
N PRO A 37 -11.76 2.76 5.84
CA PRO A 37 -13.13 3.22 6.09
C PRO A 37 -13.79 3.82 4.84
N ALA A 38 -13.06 4.61 4.05
CA ALA A 38 -13.60 5.18 2.82
C ALA A 38 -13.91 4.09 1.78
N GLY A 39 -13.02 3.11 1.62
CA GLY A 39 -13.27 1.94 0.78
C GLY A 39 -14.49 1.15 1.24
N ARG A 40 -14.70 0.99 2.57
CA ARG A 40 -15.88 0.31 3.13
C ARG A 40 -17.19 1.05 2.82
N ILE A 41 -17.17 2.38 2.78
CA ILE A 41 -18.33 3.17 2.36
C ILE A 41 -18.61 2.94 0.88
N LEU A 42 -17.57 3.00 0.04
CA LEU A 42 -17.69 2.95 -1.41
C LEU A 42 -18.10 1.56 -1.93
N VAL A 43 -17.60 0.45 -1.36
CA VAL A 43 -18.03 -0.90 -1.78
C VAL A 43 -19.47 -1.26 -1.44
N ARG A 44 -20.19 -0.39 -0.72
CA ARG A 44 -21.64 -0.51 -0.52
C ARG A 44 -22.43 0.17 -1.66
N LYS A 45 -21.78 1.00 -2.47
CA LYS A 45 -22.38 1.79 -3.54
C LYS A 45 -21.97 1.33 -4.93
N VAL A 46 -20.76 0.77 -5.05
CA VAL A 46 -20.18 0.33 -6.33
C VAL A 46 -19.50 -1.02 -6.15
N HIS A 47 -19.39 -1.77 -7.25
CA HIS A 47 -18.69 -3.04 -7.25
C HIS A 47 -17.19 -2.85 -6.90
N PRO A 48 -16.55 -3.77 -6.14
CA PRO A 48 -15.13 -3.70 -5.78
C PRO A 48 -14.18 -3.47 -6.97
N PHE A 49 -14.48 -4.03 -8.15
CA PHE A 49 -13.67 -3.86 -9.36
C PHE A 49 -13.75 -2.43 -9.89
N GLN A 50 -14.95 -1.84 -9.92
CA GLN A 50 -15.16 -0.44 -10.34
C GLN A 50 -14.41 0.52 -9.41
N LEU A 51 -14.50 0.31 -8.09
CA LEU A 51 -13.76 1.10 -7.11
C LEU A 51 -12.26 1.01 -7.35
N GLY A 52 -11.73 -0.21 -7.54
CA GLY A 52 -10.33 -0.44 -7.86
C GLY A 52 -9.91 0.21 -9.17
N ALA A 53 -10.70 0.08 -10.23
CA ALA A 53 -10.42 0.63 -11.54
C ALA A 53 -10.28 2.16 -11.51
N VAL A 54 -11.24 2.86 -10.89
CA VAL A 54 -11.22 4.33 -10.77
C VAL A 54 -10.07 4.81 -9.88
N THR A 55 -9.84 4.15 -8.74
CA THR A 55 -8.74 4.54 -7.84
C THR A 55 -7.36 4.32 -8.46
N LEU A 56 -7.15 3.22 -9.20
CA LEU A 56 -5.89 2.98 -9.90
C LEU A 56 -5.69 3.97 -11.05
N ALA A 57 -6.74 4.23 -11.84
CA ALA A 57 -6.66 5.18 -12.96
C ALA A 57 -6.35 6.60 -12.48
N SER A 58 -7.06 7.09 -11.47
CA SER A 58 -6.82 8.42 -10.90
C SER A 58 -5.45 8.52 -10.22
N GLY A 59 -5.00 7.49 -9.51
CA GLY A 59 -3.67 7.42 -8.93
C GLY A 59 -2.56 7.47 -10.00
N PHE A 60 -2.73 6.71 -11.09
CA PHE A 60 -1.80 6.76 -12.24
C PHE A 60 -1.76 8.14 -12.86
N LEU A 61 -2.93 8.72 -13.16
CA LEU A 61 -3.01 10.05 -13.74
C LEU A 61 -2.33 11.11 -12.85
N GLY A 62 -2.52 11.03 -11.53
CA GLY A 62 -1.87 11.92 -10.57
C GLY A 62 -0.34 11.83 -10.63
N ILE A 63 0.24 10.63 -10.61
CA ILE A 63 1.68 10.43 -10.75
C ILE A 63 2.16 10.89 -12.13
N PHE A 64 1.45 10.54 -13.18
CA PHE A 64 1.82 10.88 -14.55
C PHE A 64 1.87 12.40 -14.76
N VAL A 65 0.83 13.13 -14.33
CA VAL A 65 0.78 14.59 -14.38
C VAL A 65 1.94 15.19 -13.56
N PHE A 66 2.19 14.68 -12.36
CA PHE A 66 3.33 15.11 -11.54
C PHE A 66 4.67 14.90 -12.26
N MET A 67 4.87 13.76 -12.93
CA MET A 67 6.10 13.47 -13.69
C MET A 67 6.24 14.39 -14.91
N VAL A 68 5.14 14.75 -15.57
CA VAL A 68 5.13 15.72 -16.70
C VAL A 68 5.56 17.10 -16.19
N ILE A 69 4.90 17.61 -15.13
CA ILE A 69 5.18 18.95 -14.56
C ILE A 69 6.61 19.08 -14.07
N THR A 70 7.14 18.01 -13.44
CA THR A 70 8.50 17.99 -12.88
C THR A 70 9.58 17.62 -13.91
N GLY A 71 9.21 17.35 -15.16
CA GLY A 71 10.15 16.92 -16.22
C GLY A 71 10.71 15.51 -16.05
N LYS A 72 10.23 14.75 -15.06
CA LYS A 72 10.67 13.37 -14.76
C LYS A 72 10.16 12.34 -15.76
N ILE A 73 9.28 12.73 -16.69
CA ILE A 73 8.80 11.84 -17.76
C ILE A 73 9.94 11.28 -18.60
N LYS A 74 11.05 12.02 -18.69
CA LYS A 74 12.27 11.56 -19.41
C LYS A 74 12.91 10.33 -18.79
N ASP A 75 12.59 10.01 -17.53
CA ASP A 75 13.16 8.84 -16.84
C ASP A 75 12.57 7.53 -17.38
N TYR A 76 11.42 7.57 -18.08
CA TYR A 76 10.90 6.40 -18.81
C TYR A 76 11.81 5.94 -19.96
N ILE A 77 12.58 6.86 -20.55
CA ILE A 77 13.52 6.53 -21.65
C ILE A 77 14.81 5.92 -21.10
N LYS A 78 15.13 6.19 -19.82
CA LYS A 78 16.34 5.74 -19.17
C LYS A 78 16.23 4.33 -18.56
N ILE A 79 15.00 3.83 -18.37
CA ILE A 79 14.80 2.52 -17.79
C ILE A 79 15.19 1.44 -18.79
N ASP A 80 15.98 0.45 -18.34
CA ASP A 80 16.32 -0.70 -19.18
C ASP A 80 15.08 -1.54 -19.53
N ARG A 81 15.09 -2.13 -20.73
CA ARG A 81 13.94 -2.93 -21.24
C ARG A 81 13.52 -4.04 -20.27
N ARG A 82 14.49 -4.70 -19.64
CA ARG A 82 14.22 -5.74 -18.64
C ARG A 82 13.47 -5.17 -17.42
N ASP A 83 13.97 -4.06 -16.85
CA ASP A 83 13.39 -3.44 -15.67
C ASP A 83 12.03 -2.80 -15.98
N PHE A 84 11.81 -2.35 -17.22
CA PHE A 84 10.51 -1.89 -17.71
C PHE A 84 9.45 -3.01 -17.62
N PHE A 85 9.73 -4.19 -18.21
CA PHE A 85 8.78 -5.31 -18.16
C PHE A 85 8.61 -5.88 -16.76
N ILE A 86 9.68 -5.91 -15.94
CA ILE A 86 9.55 -6.30 -14.54
C ILE A 86 8.64 -5.30 -13.80
N SER A 87 8.78 -4.00 -14.03
CA SER A 87 7.94 -2.97 -13.41
C SER A 87 6.46 -3.15 -13.78
N LEU A 88 6.16 -3.45 -15.05
CA LEU A 88 4.80 -3.81 -15.47
C LEU A 88 4.30 -5.08 -14.76
N GLY A 89 5.13 -6.13 -14.69
CA GLY A 89 4.80 -7.37 -13.96
C GLY A 89 4.53 -7.15 -12.47
N LEU A 90 5.25 -6.24 -11.83
CA LEU A 90 5.01 -5.85 -10.44
C LEU A 90 3.61 -5.25 -10.24
N GLY A 91 3.05 -4.58 -11.24
CA GLY A 91 1.71 -4.00 -11.18
C GLY A 91 0.60 -5.05 -11.11
N VAL A 92 0.83 -6.24 -11.64
CA VAL A 92 -0.11 -7.36 -11.52
C VAL A 92 -0.32 -7.74 -10.05
N PHE A 93 0.77 -7.84 -9.29
CA PHE A 93 0.70 -8.18 -7.86
C PHE A 93 0.39 -6.96 -7.00
N GLY A 94 1.12 -5.85 -7.18
CA GLY A 94 1.04 -4.68 -6.31
C GLY A 94 -0.25 -3.87 -6.45
N PHE A 95 -0.90 -3.94 -7.61
CA PHE A 95 -2.07 -3.12 -7.89
C PHE A 95 -3.27 -3.94 -8.35
N PHE A 96 -3.15 -4.76 -9.39
CA PHE A 96 -4.30 -5.50 -9.91
C PHE A 96 -4.86 -6.49 -8.88
N PHE A 97 -4.11 -7.51 -8.47
CA PHE A 97 -4.57 -8.48 -7.47
C PHE A 97 -4.80 -7.83 -6.10
N TYR A 98 -3.90 -6.95 -5.67
CA TYR A 98 -4.03 -6.29 -4.38
C TYR A 98 -5.35 -5.51 -4.25
N GLN A 99 -5.73 -4.72 -5.25
CA GLN A 99 -6.96 -3.91 -5.21
C GLN A 99 -8.21 -4.78 -5.26
N ILE A 100 -8.25 -5.76 -6.16
CA ILE A 100 -9.37 -6.71 -6.25
C ILE A 100 -9.59 -7.38 -4.90
N LEU A 101 -8.53 -7.94 -4.33
CA LEU A 101 -8.59 -8.69 -3.07
C LEU A 101 -8.96 -7.78 -1.89
N THR A 102 -8.36 -6.60 -1.79
CA THR A 102 -8.62 -5.66 -0.69
C THR A 102 -10.06 -5.15 -0.72
N PHE A 103 -10.56 -4.70 -1.86
CA PHE A 103 -11.92 -4.19 -1.94
C PHE A 103 -12.98 -5.30 -1.88
N SER A 104 -12.66 -6.49 -2.41
CA SER A 104 -13.53 -7.67 -2.21
C SER A 104 -13.58 -8.10 -0.75
N ALA A 105 -12.50 -7.95 0.00
CA ALA A 105 -12.50 -8.16 1.45
C ALA A 105 -13.36 -7.10 2.15
N LEU A 106 -13.16 -5.82 1.84
CA LEU A 106 -13.93 -4.71 2.42
C LEU A 106 -15.43 -4.81 2.15
N ALA A 107 -15.85 -5.42 1.06
CA ALA A 107 -17.25 -5.72 0.81
C ALA A 107 -17.83 -6.75 1.81
N ARG A 108 -17.00 -7.59 2.44
CA ARG A 108 -17.40 -8.74 3.27
C ARG A 108 -17.09 -8.61 4.75
N ILE A 109 -16.06 -7.88 5.12
CA ILE A 109 -15.58 -7.74 6.51
C ILE A 109 -15.45 -6.26 6.90
N PRO A 110 -15.45 -5.92 8.20
CA PRO A 110 -15.23 -4.55 8.69
C PRO A 110 -13.91 -3.96 8.22
N ALA A 111 -13.86 -2.62 8.11
CA ALA A 111 -12.68 -1.89 7.65
C ALA A 111 -11.49 -2.09 8.60
N SER A 112 -11.72 -2.04 9.90
CA SER A 112 -10.74 -2.30 10.93
C SER A 112 -10.11 -3.70 10.81
N MET A 113 -10.93 -4.72 10.61
CA MET A 113 -10.49 -6.09 10.41
C MET A 113 -9.66 -6.26 9.14
N ASN A 114 -10.11 -5.67 8.03
CA ASN A 114 -9.32 -5.71 6.80
C ASN A 114 -7.95 -5.04 6.99
N ALA A 115 -7.88 -3.88 7.63
CA ALA A 115 -6.62 -3.18 7.91
C ALA A 115 -5.65 -4.06 8.70
N VAL A 116 -6.15 -4.77 9.70
CA VAL A 116 -5.37 -5.70 10.53
C VAL A 116 -4.86 -6.88 9.72
N LEU A 117 -5.74 -7.56 8.99
CA LEU A 117 -5.37 -8.74 8.20
C LEU A 117 -4.39 -8.38 7.06
N VAL A 118 -4.58 -7.25 6.40
CA VAL A 118 -3.66 -6.75 5.38
C VAL A 118 -2.30 -6.40 5.99
N SER A 119 -2.21 -5.95 7.25
CA SER A 119 -0.93 -5.66 7.90
C SER A 119 -0.05 -6.90 8.14
N THR A 120 -0.56 -8.12 7.94
CA THR A 120 0.25 -9.34 7.88
C THR A 120 1.30 -9.31 6.77
N ASN A 121 1.17 -8.38 5.80
CA ASN A 121 2.18 -8.14 4.78
C ASN A 121 3.56 -7.82 5.37
N VAL A 122 3.65 -7.24 6.56
CA VAL A 122 4.92 -6.99 7.27
C VAL A 122 5.69 -8.30 7.52
N VAL A 123 4.96 -9.35 7.92
CA VAL A 123 5.53 -10.69 8.13
C VAL A 123 6.00 -11.25 6.78
N PHE A 124 5.14 -11.22 5.76
CA PHE A 124 5.48 -11.73 4.44
C PHE A 124 6.64 -10.95 3.78
N ILE A 125 6.65 -9.61 3.87
CA ILE A 125 7.77 -8.78 3.38
C ILE A 125 9.08 -9.18 4.06
N THR A 126 9.06 -9.36 5.39
CA THR A 126 10.26 -9.72 6.16
C THR A 126 10.78 -11.09 5.74
N LEU A 127 9.91 -12.09 5.64
CA LEU A 127 10.28 -13.45 5.21
C LEU A 127 10.83 -13.44 3.77
N LEU A 128 10.11 -12.83 2.83
CA LEU A 128 10.52 -12.74 1.44
C LEU A 128 11.81 -11.92 1.27
N ALA A 129 12.01 -10.86 2.06
CA ALA A 129 13.25 -10.08 2.03
C ALA A 129 14.45 -10.90 2.53
N GLY A 130 14.27 -11.72 3.54
CA GLY A 130 15.28 -12.68 3.98
C GLY A 130 15.65 -13.67 2.89
N LEU A 131 14.65 -14.23 2.21
CA LEU A 131 14.83 -15.25 1.18
C LEU A 131 15.40 -14.68 -0.14
N PHE A 132 14.85 -13.55 -0.62
CA PHE A 132 15.13 -13.05 -1.97
C PHE A 132 16.06 -11.85 -2.05
N LEU A 133 16.23 -11.10 -0.94
CA LEU A 133 17.12 -9.94 -0.85
C LEU A 133 18.34 -10.19 0.02
N SER A 134 18.47 -11.39 0.61
CA SER A 134 19.54 -11.75 1.56
C SER A 134 19.62 -10.76 2.74
N GLU A 135 18.49 -10.15 3.12
CA GLU A 135 18.46 -9.29 4.30
C GLU A 135 18.63 -10.14 5.57
N LYS A 136 19.65 -9.81 6.37
CA LYS A 136 19.82 -10.43 7.68
C LYS A 136 18.69 -9.98 8.61
N ILE A 137 17.76 -10.89 8.91
CA ILE A 137 16.66 -10.64 9.84
C ILE A 137 17.23 -10.69 11.24
N ARG A 138 17.21 -9.56 11.95
CA ARG A 138 17.66 -9.50 13.34
C ARG A 138 16.57 -10.04 14.26
N ILE A 139 16.95 -10.75 15.33
CA ILE A 139 16.00 -11.26 16.32
C ILE A 139 15.11 -10.15 16.90
N VAL A 140 15.66 -8.93 17.07
CA VAL A 140 14.92 -7.75 17.51
C VAL A 140 13.80 -7.39 16.52
N THR A 141 14.03 -7.56 15.21
CA THR A 141 13.01 -7.34 14.17
C THR A 141 11.88 -8.36 14.29
N VAL A 142 12.22 -9.64 14.49
CA VAL A 142 11.23 -10.72 14.70
C VAL A 142 10.39 -10.45 15.95
N PHE A 143 11.05 -10.10 17.06
CA PHE A 143 10.36 -9.75 18.29
C PHE A 143 9.45 -8.52 18.14
N GLY A 144 9.95 -7.46 17.48
CA GLY A 144 9.15 -6.26 17.19
C GLY A 144 7.92 -6.55 16.33
N ILE A 145 8.05 -7.40 15.30
CA ILE A 145 6.94 -7.87 14.45
C ILE A 145 5.93 -8.66 15.31
N ALA A 146 6.40 -9.59 16.16
CA ALA A 146 5.53 -10.39 17.01
C ALA A 146 4.74 -9.51 17.99
N VAL A 147 5.41 -8.56 18.66
CA VAL A 147 4.76 -7.60 19.58
C VAL A 147 3.74 -6.72 18.85
N ALA A 148 4.12 -6.16 17.70
CA ALA A 148 3.22 -5.31 16.92
C ALA A 148 2.02 -6.10 16.39
N PHE A 149 2.24 -7.32 15.89
CA PHE A 149 1.17 -8.21 15.41
C PHE A 149 0.22 -8.62 16.54
N THR A 150 0.77 -8.95 17.72
CA THR A 150 -0.03 -9.24 18.92
C THR A 150 -0.88 -8.03 19.33
N GLY A 151 -0.29 -6.81 19.35
CA GLY A 151 -1.03 -5.59 19.62
C GLY A 151 -2.17 -5.35 18.66
N VAL A 152 -1.94 -5.59 17.35
CA VAL A 152 -2.95 -5.50 16.30
C VAL A 152 -4.06 -6.54 16.52
N ILE A 153 -3.74 -7.77 16.90
CA ILE A 153 -4.71 -8.80 17.29
C ILE A 153 -5.57 -8.31 18.47
N PHE A 154 -4.95 -7.82 19.53
CA PHE A 154 -5.70 -7.32 20.71
C PHE A 154 -6.66 -6.21 20.37
N VAL A 155 -6.23 -5.23 19.57
CA VAL A 155 -7.11 -4.13 19.12
C VAL A 155 -8.29 -4.66 18.32
N THR A 156 -8.10 -5.74 17.53
CA THR A 156 -9.15 -6.32 16.68
C THR A 156 -10.13 -7.19 17.48
N PHE A 157 -9.62 -7.96 18.44
CA PHE A 157 -10.42 -8.90 19.22
C PHE A 157 -11.07 -8.29 20.46
N ASN A 158 -10.89 -6.98 20.72
CA ASN A 158 -11.48 -6.33 21.88
C ASN A 158 -12.99 -6.12 21.67
N ARG A 159 -13.78 -6.96 22.34
CA ARG A 159 -15.24 -6.91 22.55
C ARG A 159 -16.21 -7.04 21.37
N GLY A 160 -15.88 -6.69 20.15
CA GLY A 160 -16.88 -6.70 19.05
C GLY A 160 -16.82 -7.93 18.16
N PHE A 161 -15.68 -8.58 18.09
CA PHE A 161 -15.37 -9.56 17.08
C PHE A 161 -15.86 -10.99 17.40
N ILE A 162 -15.84 -11.36 18.70
CA ILE A 162 -16.23 -12.70 19.17
C ILE A 162 -17.77 -12.88 19.15
N LEU A 163 -18.52 -11.78 19.14
CA LEU A 163 -20.00 -11.78 19.20
C LEU A 163 -20.68 -11.72 17.82
N SER A 164 -19.97 -11.46 16.74
CA SER A 164 -20.54 -11.60 15.39
C SER A 164 -20.60 -13.08 15.03
N LYS A 165 -21.81 -13.63 14.99
CA LYS A 165 -22.11 -15.07 14.80
C LYS A 165 -21.60 -15.68 13.49
N THR A 166 -21.01 -14.91 12.57
CA THR A 166 -20.46 -15.43 11.31
C THR A 166 -19.25 -14.60 10.86
N ILE A 167 -18.05 -15.12 11.13
CA ILE A 167 -16.81 -14.61 10.49
C ILE A 167 -16.87 -14.97 9.01
N ASN A 168 -16.80 -13.96 8.15
CA ASN A 168 -16.70 -14.20 6.71
C ASN A 168 -15.25 -14.65 6.36
N VAL A 169 -15.04 -15.97 6.38
CA VAL A 169 -13.74 -16.61 6.12
C VAL A 169 -13.18 -16.21 4.75
N LEU A 170 -14.05 -16.07 3.74
CA LEU A 170 -13.64 -15.67 2.39
C LEU A 170 -13.08 -14.24 2.38
N GLY A 171 -13.73 -13.29 3.09
CA GLY A 171 -13.24 -11.92 3.24
C GLY A 171 -11.89 -11.86 3.96
N CYS A 172 -11.70 -12.68 4.98
CA CYS A 172 -10.41 -12.79 5.68
C CYS A 172 -9.32 -13.36 4.76
N GLY A 173 -9.65 -14.40 4.00
CA GLY A 173 -8.75 -15.01 3.00
C GLY A 173 -8.31 -14.00 1.94
N PHE A 174 -9.23 -13.18 1.43
CA PHE A 174 -8.89 -12.11 0.49
C PHE A 174 -7.92 -11.09 1.09
N SER A 175 -8.09 -10.69 2.35
CA SER A 175 -7.16 -9.76 3.02
C SER A 175 -5.75 -10.34 3.14
N ILE A 176 -5.62 -11.62 3.49
CA ILE A 176 -4.31 -12.29 3.61
C ILE A 176 -3.66 -12.45 2.24
N LEU A 177 -4.42 -12.83 1.22
CA LEU A 177 -3.92 -12.91 -0.16
C LEU A 177 -3.50 -11.53 -0.70
N ALA A 178 -4.23 -10.46 -0.36
CA ALA A 178 -3.83 -9.09 -0.67
C ALA A 178 -2.50 -8.75 0.01
N ALA A 179 -2.33 -9.09 1.29
CA ALA A 179 -1.08 -8.88 2.03
C ALA A 179 0.10 -9.60 1.36
N LEU A 180 -0.09 -10.84 0.93
CA LEU A 180 0.92 -11.60 0.21
C LEU A 180 1.26 -10.96 -1.14
N SER A 181 0.24 -10.55 -1.91
CA SER A 181 0.40 -9.90 -3.21
C SER A 181 1.21 -8.59 -3.11
N PHE A 182 0.89 -7.74 -2.14
CA PHE A 182 1.67 -6.54 -1.85
C PHE A 182 3.12 -6.84 -1.43
N SER A 183 3.33 -7.95 -0.75
CA SER A 183 4.66 -8.34 -0.29
C SER A 183 5.56 -8.74 -1.47
N PHE A 184 5.02 -9.47 -2.45
CA PHE A 184 5.74 -9.74 -3.71
C PHE A 184 6.12 -8.44 -4.42
N TYR A 185 5.17 -7.52 -4.61
CA TYR A 185 5.41 -6.21 -5.20
C TYR A 185 6.55 -5.47 -4.49
N SER A 186 6.54 -5.44 -3.17
CA SER A 186 7.52 -4.71 -2.36
C SER A 186 8.92 -5.31 -2.47
N VAL A 187 9.05 -6.62 -2.32
CA VAL A 187 10.36 -7.30 -2.29
C VAL A 187 11.01 -7.37 -3.66
N PHE A 188 10.25 -7.75 -4.68
CA PHE A 188 10.78 -7.79 -6.05
C PHE A 188 10.96 -6.39 -6.64
N GLY A 189 10.08 -5.44 -6.29
CA GLY A 189 10.22 -4.03 -6.63
C GLY A 189 11.52 -3.43 -6.11
N LYS A 190 11.97 -3.80 -4.91
CA LYS A 190 13.24 -3.31 -4.36
C LYS A 190 14.44 -3.59 -5.26
N LYS A 191 14.48 -4.73 -5.93
CA LYS A 191 15.58 -5.05 -6.87
C LYS A 191 15.64 -4.09 -8.05
N VAL A 192 14.49 -3.68 -8.57
CA VAL A 192 14.38 -2.73 -9.68
C VAL A 192 14.70 -1.31 -9.22
N LEU A 193 14.26 -0.95 -8.01
CA LEU A 193 14.50 0.36 -7.40
C LEU A 193 15.97 0.68 -7.17
N MET A 194 16.82 -0.34 -6.99
CA MET A 194 18.26 -0.11 -6.83
C MET A 194 18.90 0.56 -8.05
N ARG A 195 18.31 0.42 -9.24
CA ARG A 195 18.84 0.92 -10.52
C ARG A 195 17.99 2.05 -11.10
N ASN A 196 16.74 2.18 -10.70
CA ASN A 196 15.76 3.07 -11.33
C ASN A 196 15.17 4.10 -10.35
N ASP A 197 14.58 5.16 -10.90
CA ASP A 197 13.85 6.14 -10.09
C ASP A 197 12.56 5.52 -9.50
N PRO A 198 12.25 5.76 -8.22
CA PRO A 198 11.05 5.21 -7.57
C PRO A 198 9.75 5.59 -8.22
N LEU A 199 9.62 6.84 -8.73
CA LEU A 199 8.41 7.30 -9.40
C LEU A 199 8.19 6.56 -10.72
N THR A 200 9.26 6.35 -11.50
CA THR A 200 9.20 5.63 -12.77
C THR A 200 8.75 4.19 -12.56
N VAL A 201 9.33 3.48 -11.58
CA VAL A 201 8.95 2.10 -11.27
C VAL A 201 7.52 2.01 -10.75
N ALA A 202 7.13 2.91 -9.83
CA ALA A 202 5.79 2.93 -9.26
C ALA A 202 4.72 3.23 -10.33
N SER A 203 4.99 4.20 -11.22
CA SER A 203 4.05 4.59 -12.27
C SER A 203 3.86 3.51 -13.33
N LEU A 204 4.93 2.79 -13.74
CA LEU A 204 4.83 1.67 -14.67
C LEU A 204 4.04 0.49 -14.06
N ALA A 205 4.31 0.18 -12.80
CA ALA A 205 3.55 -0.84 -12.09
C ALA A 205 2.07 -0.43 -11.95
N LEU A 206 1.81 0.83 -11.62
CA LEU A 206 0.45 1.34 -11.50
C LEU A 206 -0.28 1.36 -12.84
N LEU A 207 0.39 1.72 -13.93
CA LEU A 207 -0.15 1.69 -15.29
C LEU A 207 -0.67 0.29 -15.64
N SER A 208 0.16 -0.73 -15.47
CA SER A 208 -0.24 -2.12 -15.80
C SER A 208 -1.40 -2.61 -14.93
N GLY A 209 -1.36 -2.34 -13.62
CA GLY A 209 -2.46 -2.67 -12.71
C GLY A 209 -3.75 -1.95 -13.06
N ALA A 210 -3.67 -0.65 -13.39
CA ALA A 210 -4.82 0.15 -13.79
C ALA A 210 -5.43 -0.36 -15.11
N VAL A 211 -4.59 -0.60 -16.13
CA VAL A 211 -5.05 -1.12 -17.43
C VAL A 211 -5.74 -2.46 -17.25
N LEU A 212 -5.11 -3.41 -16.57
CA LEU A 212 -5.67 -4.75 -16.37
C LEU A 212 -7.00 -4.71 -15.60
N LEU A 213 -7.08 -3.89 -14.54
CA LEU A 213 -8.30 -3.83 -13.74
C LEU A 213 -9.42 -3.10 -14.48
N ASN A 214 -9.12 -2.06 -15.26
CA ASN A 214 -10.11 -1.39 -16.09
C ASN A 214 -10.63 -2.32 -17.20
N ILE A 215 -9.76 -3.09 -17.86
CA ILE A 215 -10.17 -4.12 -18.84
C ILE A 215 -11.08 -5.15 -18.16
N LEU A 216 -10.66 -5.72 -17.03
CA LEU A 216 -11.49 -6.70 -16.31
C LEU A 216 -12.85 -6.11 -15.94
N THR A 217 -12.87 -4.88 -15.40
CA THR A 217 -14.10 -4.19 -15.00
C THR A 217 -15.03 -3.99 -16.19
N ALA A 218 -14.51 -3.52 -17.33
CA ALA A 218 -15.30 -3.27 -18.54
C ALA A 218 -15.98 -4.56 -19.09
N PHE A 219 -15.25 -5.68 -19.04
CA PHE A 219 -15.76 -6.95 -19.58
C PHE A 219 -16.62 -7.76 -18.60
N THR A 220 -16.59 -7.45 -17.29
CA THR A 220 -17.32 -8.25 -16.29
C THR A 220 -18.49 -7.53 -15.66
N VAL A 221 -18.30 -6.32 -15.13
CA VAL A 221 -19.31 -5.61 -14.33
C VAL A 221 -19.73 -4.26 -14.94
N GLY A 222 -18.99 -3.75 -15.94
CA GLY A 222 -19.25 -2.44 -16.52
C GLY A 222 -18.97 -1.30 -15.52
N TYR A 223 -19.58 -0.10 -15.79
CA TYR A 223 -19.36 1.11 -14.98
C TYR A 223 -20.67 1.80 -14.53
N ASP A 224 -21.81 1.15 -14.73
CA ASP A 224 -23.13 1.75 -14.50
C ASP A 224 -23.37 2.16 -13.05
N GLU A 225 -22.86 1.37 -12.10
CA GLU A 225 -22.99 1.68 -10.67
C GLU A 225 -22.23 2.94 -10.26
N ILE A 226 -21.16 3.31 -10.97
CA ILE A 226 -20.42 4.56 -10.71
C ILE A 226 -21.30 5.77 -10.97
N VAL A 227 -22.06 5.73 -12.06
CA VAL A 227 -22.97 6.81 -12.44
C VAL A 227 -24.10 6.93 -11.40
N SER A 228 -24.67 5.81 -10.99
CA SER A 228 -25.75 5.75 -9.99
C SER A 228 -25.28 6.08 -8.57
N ALA A 229 -24.01 5.88 -8.24
CA ALA A 229 -23.44 6.18 -6.91
C ALA A 229 -23.37 7.67 -6.58
N GLY A 230 -23.44 8.54 -7.61
CA GLY A 230 -23.42 9.99 -7.49
C GLY A 230 -22.03 10.61 -7.47
N SER A 231 -21.99 11.94 -7.65
CA SER A 231 -20.75 12.73 -7.76
C SER A 231 -19.85 12.62 -6.53
N ASP A 232 -20.44 12.58 -5.32
CA ASP A 232 -19.68 12.53 -4.08
C ASP A 232 -18.89 11.22 -3.95
N ALA A 233 -19.49 10.09 -4.35
CA ALA A 233 -18.82 8.80 -4.37
C ALA A 233 -17.69 8.80 -5.41
N PHE A 234 -17.94 9.36 -6.59
CA PHE A 234 -16.93 9.45 -7.65
C PHE A 234 -15.74 10.33 -7.23
N LEU A 235 -16.00 11.50 -6.64
CA LEU A 235 -14.95 12.38 -6.13
C LEU A 235 -14.14 11.72 -5.00
N LEU A 236 -14.80 10.98 -4.11
CA LEU A 236 -14.12 10.23 -3.07
C LEU A 236 -13.21 9.12 -3.66
N MET A 237 -13.66 8.42 -4.72
CA MET A 237 -12.82 7.44 -5.43
C MET A 237 -11.57 8.09 -6.04
N ILE A 238 -11.73 9.25 -6.69
CA ILE A 238 -10.60 10.02 -7.24
C ILE A 238 -9.65 10.46 -6.12
N PHE A 239 -10.19 11.00 -5.03
CA PHE A 239 -9.39 11.43 -3.89
C PHE A 239 -8.58 10.27 -3.29
N LEU A 240 -9.18 9.09 -3.14
CA LEU A 240 -8.47 7.88 -2.71
C LEU A 240 -7.36 7.49 -3.68
N GLY A 241 -7.65 7.52 -4.98
CA GLY A 241 -6.64 7.22 -5.99
C GLY A 241 -5.46 8.18 -5.94
N LEU A 242 -5.71 9.48 -5.86
CA LEU A 242 -4.67 10.49 -5.80
C LEU A 242 -3.83 10.40 -4.51
N THR A 243 -4.45 10.19 -3.37
CA THR A 243 -3.76 10.20 -2.06
C THR A 243 -3.17 8.85 -1.71
N MET A 244 -4.00 7.80 -1.64
CA MET A 244 -3.59 6.47 -1.20
C MET A 244 -2.66 5.79 -2.20
N ILE A 245 -2.87 6.04 -3.51
CA ILE A 245 -2.11 5.41 -4.58
C ILE A 245 -1.10 6.39 -5.16
N GLY A 246 -1.55 7.56 -5.61
CA GLY A 246 -0.70 8.55 -6.27
C GLY A 246 0.39 9.15 -5.39
N VAL A 247 0.18 9.25 -4.08
CA VAL A 247 1.16 9.79 -3.13
C VAL A 247 1.82 8.69 -2.29
N ALA A 248 1.04 7.84 -1.62
CA ALA A 248 1.61 6.91 -0.64
C ALA A 248 2.52 5.84 -1.24
N TYR A 249 2.21 5.28 -2.42
CA TYR A 249 3.06 4.27 -3.06
C TYR A 249 4.42 4.81 -3.55
N PRO A 250 4.51 6.00 -4.19
CA PRO A 250 5.80 6.62 -4.46
C PRO A 250 6.63 6.89 -3.21
N LEU A 251 6.00 7.34 -2.12
CA LEU A 251 6.68 7.52 -0.83
C LEU A 251 7.22 6.19 -0.30
N TRP A 252 6.41 5.12 -0.35
CA TRP A 252 6.82 3.76 -0.01
C TRP A 252 8.06 3.33 -0.81
N PHE A 253 8.03 3.46 -2.14
CA PHE A 253 9.14 3.07 -2.99
C PHE A 253 10.38 3.94 -2.79
N ALA A 254 10.21 5.25 -2.52
CA ALA A 254 11.33 6.14 -2.19
C ALA A 254 12.03 5.69 -0.89
N CYS A 255 11.27 5.31 0.13
CA CYS A 255 11.81 4.77 1.37
C CYS A 255 12.41 3.38 1.18
N LEU A 256 11.72 2.51 0.44
CA LEU A 256 12.17 1.15 0.15
C LEU A 256 13.51 1.11 -0.60
N LYS A 257 13.76 2.10 -1.48
CA LYS A 257 15.05 2.26 -2.17
C LYS A 257 16.22 2.50 -1.20
N ARG A 258 15.98 3.20 -0.10
CA ARG A 258 17.01 3.69 0.82
C ARG A 258 17.20 2.86 2.07
N VAL A 259 16.13 2.19 2.51
CA VAL A 259 16.06 1.45 3.77
C VAL A 259 15.78 -0.03 3.48
N ARG A 260 16.11 -0.93 4.42
CA ARG A 260 15.79 -2.36 4.28
C ARG A 260 14.28 -2.57 4.22
N ALA A 261 13.83 -3.52 3.39
CA ALA A 261 12.42 -3.81 3.21
C ALA A 261 11.73 -4.18 4.54
N SER A 262 12.40 -5.01 5.35
CA SER A 262 11.93 -5.40 6.68
C SER A 262 11.79 -4.23 7.66
N GLN A 263 12.63 -3.19 7.55
CA GLN A 263 12.56 -2.02 8.42
C GLN A 263 11.47 -1.04 7.99
N VAL A 264 11.33 -0.82 6.68
CA VAL A 264 10.26 0.05 6.14
C VAL A 264 8.89 -0.58 6.40
N ALA A 265 8.77 -1.90 6.27
CA ALA A 265 7.52 -2.63 6.48
C ALA A 265 6.92 -2.43 7.88
N ILE A 266 7.74 -2.25 8.93
CA ILE A 266 7.25 -2.05 10.31
C ILE A 266 6.28 -0.85 10.41
N TYR A 267 6.47 0.20 9.59
CA TYR A 267 5.59 1.37 9.59
C TYR A 267 4.16 1.05 9.12
N ILE A 268 3.97 -0.02 8.36
CA ILE A 268 2.63 -0.46 7.93
C ILE A 268 1.74 -0.81 9.14
N TYR A 269 2.32 -1.20 10.28
CA TYR A 269 1.56 -1.43 11.50
C TYR A 269 0.89 -0.17 12.08
N LEU A 270 1.28 1.03 11.65
CA LEU A 270 0.55 2.25 11.97
C LEU A 270 -0.79 2.32 11.20
N THR A 271 -0.87 1.67 10.04
CA THR A 271 -2.09 1.66 9.22
C THR A 271 -3.31 1.13 9.97
N PRO A 272 -3.30 -0.06 10.60
CA PRO A 272 -4.44 -0.52 11.37
C PRO A 272 -4.78 0.37 12.57
N VAL A 273 -3.77 0.96 13.25
CA VAL A 273 -4.01 1.89 14.36
C VAL A 273 -4.80 3.11 13.87
N PHE A 274 -4.33 3.75 12.81
CA PHE A 274 -5.03 4.88 12.21
C PHE A 274 -6.38 4.48 11.60
N ALA A 275 -6.47 3.29 10.96
CA ALA A 275 -7.72 2.82 10.36
C ALA A 275 -8.79 2.56 11.41
N VAL A 276 -8.42 2.01 12.57
CA VAL A 276 -9.34 1.83 13.71
C VAL A 276 -9.88 3.18 14.16
N ILE A 277 -9.01 4.16 14.45
CA ILE A 277 -9.40 5.50 14.87
C ILE A 277 -10.32 6.17 13.84
N LEU A 278 -9.94 6.10 12.56
CA LEU A 278 -10.72 6.68 11.47
C LEU A 278 -12.06 5.96 11.27
N SER A 279 -12.12 4.63 11.44
CA SER A 279 -13.37 3.85 11.35
C SER A 279 -14.32 4.17 12.49
N MET A 280 -13.81 4.39 13.71
CA MET A 280 -14.64 4.87 14.85
C MET A 280 -15.26 6.24 14.55
N ILE A 281 -14.48 7.17 14.00
CA ILE A 281 -14.93 8.54 13.73
C ILE A 281 -15.88 8.57 12.52
N ILE A 282 -15.52 7.91 11.41
CA ILE A 282 -16.23 8.03 10.13
C ILE A 282 -17.41 7.06 10.05
N LEU A 283 -17.21 5.80 10.44
CA LEU A 283 -18.19 4.73 10.32
C LEU A 283 -19.00 4.51 11.60
N LYS A 284 -18.61 5.17 12.70
CA LYS A 284 -19.17 4.93 14.05
C LYS A 284 -19.10 3.45 14.45
N GLU A 285 -18.08 2.73 13.95
CA GLU A 285 -17.81 1.35 14.39
C GLU A 285 -17.47 1.37 15.88
N SER A 286 -18.21 0.58 16.68
CA SER A 286 -17.90 0.38 18.11
C SER A 286 -16.79 -0.66 18.27
N PHE A 287 -15.85 -0.38 19.13
CA PHE A 287 -14.77 -1.29 19.55
C PHE A 287 -14.98 -1.80 20.97
#